data_86c46b7c8092ed95916bed12835c662b
#
_entry.id   86c46b7c8092ed95916bed12835c662b
#
_cell.length_a   1.000
_cell.length_b   1.000
_cell.length_c   1.000
_cell.angle_alpha   90.00
_cell.angle_beta   90.00
_cell.angle_gamma   90.00
#
_symmetry.space_group_name_H-M   'P 1'
#
loop_
_entity.id
_entity.type
_entity.pdbx_description
1 polymer ?
#
loop_
_entity_poly.entity_id
_entity_poly.type
_entity_poly.pdbx_seq_one_letter_code
_entity_poly.pdbx_strand_id
1 'polypeptide(L)'
;MQRPRGDNQQRILEYIKSEIQTKGYPPSVREIANAVGLKSTSTVHGHLTRLEKKGLLHRDAMKPRAMEVIGDPNFVRNATTAIPVVGRVTAGQPILAEENVDEYIPIPDAMLGDGEHFILLVKGESMIQAGIMDGDYVVVRKQQEANNGDIVVAMIEDSATVKRFYKEHSHFRLQPENPTMDPIYTDEVTILGKVVSLYRIL
;
A
#
# COMPACT_ATOMS: atom_id res chain seq x y z
N MET A 1 -39.81 -16.56 -23.57
CA MET A 1 -39.34 -15.20 -23.27
C MET A 1 -37.81 -15.20 -23.21
N GLN A 2 -37.13 -14.75 -24.26
CA GLN A 2 -35.66 -14.63 -24.27
C GLN A 2 -35.27 -13.43 -23.44
N ARG A 3 -34.53 -13.66 -22.34
CA ARG A 3 -33.93 -12.58 -21.54
C ARG A 3 -32.87 -11.81 -22.37
N PRO A 4 -32.81 -10.48 -22.33
CA PRO A 4 -31.88 -9.69 -23.15
C PRO A 4 -30.44 -10.10 -22.85
N ARG A 5 -29.63 -10.34 -23.89
CA ARG A 5 -28.23 -10.78 -23.83
C ARG A 5 -27.28 -9.80 -23.09
N GLY A 6 -27.72 -8.56 -22.83
CA GLY A 6 -26.97 -7.55 -22.06
C GLY A 6 -27.02 -7.74 -20.55
N ASP A 7 -28.10 -8.34 -20.03
CA ASP A 7 -28.33 -8.52 -18.59
C ASP A 7 -27.28 -9.42 -17.90
N ASN A 8 -26.83 -10.50 -18.53
CA ASN A 8 -25.87 -11.41 -17.90
C ASN A 8 -24.44 -10.80 -17.79
N GLN A 9 -24.01 -9.95 -18.72
CA GLN A 9 -22.70 -9.29 -18.60
C GLN A 9 -22.69 -8.30 -17.43
N GLN A 10 -23.74 -7.50 -17.32
CA GLN A 10 -23.91 -6.55 -16.22
C GLN A 10 -23.98 -7.29 -14.88
N ARG A 11 -24.81 -8.33 -14.77
CA ARG A 11 -24.93 -9.13 -13.55
C ARG A 11 -23.63 -9.79 -13.13
N ILE A 12 -22.84 -10.30 -14.09
CA ILE A 12 -21.50 -10.87 -13.83
C ILE A 12 -20.58 -9.77 -13.27
N LEU A 13 -20.54 -8.60 -13.90
CA LEU A 13 -19.69 -7.50 -13.47
C LEU A 13 -20.07 -7.01 -12.07
N GLU A 14 -21.36 -6.83 -11.79
CA GLU A 14 -21.87 -6.44 -10.49
C GLU A 14 -21.56 -7.47 -9.40
N TYR A 15 -21.70 -8.76 -9.71
CA TYR A 15 -21.34 -9.81 -8.78
C TYR A 15 -19.84 -9.83 -8.47
N ILE A 16 -18.99 -9.69 -9.50
CA ILE A 16 -17.53 -9.60 -9.31
C ILE A 16 -17.19 -8.40 -8.40
N LYS A 17 -17.79 -7.22 -8.66
CA LYS A 17 -17.60 -6.02 -7.84
C LYS A 17 -17.99 -6.26 -6.39
N SER A 18 -19.19 -6.83 -6.16
CA SER A 18 -19.69 -7.13 -4.81
C SER A 18 -18.77 -8.10 -4.05
N GLU A 19 -18.29 -9.15 -4.70
CA GLU A 19 -17.39 -10.12 -4.06
C GLU A 19 -16.04 -9.50 -3.69
N ILE A 20 -15.44 -8.69 -4.58
CA ILE A 20 -14.19 -8.01 -4.30
C ILE A 20 -14.36 -6.99 -3.16
N GLN A 21 -15.47 -6.25 -3.13
CA GLN A 21 -15.76 -5.30 -2.05
C GLN A 21 -15.99 -5.97 -0.70
N THR A 22 -16.66 -7.14 -0.70
CA THR A 22 -17.04 -7.82 0.55
C THR A 22 -15.94 -8.75 1.08
N LYS A 23 -15.24 -9.45 0.18
CA LYS A 23 -14.26 -10.49 0.54
C LYS A 23 -12.81 -10.08 0.30
N GLY A 24 -12.56 -8.97 -0.41
CA GLY A 24 -11.21 -8.51 -0.76
C GLY A 24 -10.56 -9.25 -1.93
N TYR A 25 -11.23 -10.26 -2.51
CA TYR A 25 -10.70 -11.05 -3.64
C TYR A 25 -11.80 -11.39 -4.66
N PRO A 26 -11.44 -11.58 -5.95
CA PRO A 26 -12.41 -11.89 -6.98
C PRO A 26 -12.93 -13.34 -6.86
N PRO A 27 -14.20 -13.56 -7.26
CA PRO A 27 -14.82 -14.87 -7.26
C PRO A 27 -14.23 -15.79 -8.35
N SER A 28 -14.29 -17.10 -8.12
CA SER A 28 -13.98 -18.09 -9.15
C SER A 28 -15.05 -18.12 -10.24
N VAL A 29 -14.69 -18.64 -11.43
CA VAL A 29 -15.63 -18.79 -12.54
C VAL A 29 -16.85 -19.67 -12.18
N ARG A 30 -16.67 -20.63 -11.27
CA ARG A 30 -17.77 -21.48 -10.77
C ARG A 30 -18.72 -20.71 -9.86
N GLU A 31 -18.18 -19.86 -8.98
CA GLU A 31 -18.98 -18.99 -8.12
C GLU A 31 -19.79 -17.99 -8.96
N ILE A 32 -19.17 -17.40 -9.98
CA ILE A 32 -19.87 -16.53 -10.94
C ILE A 32 -21.00 -17.28 -11.63
N ALA A 33 -20.74 -18.50 -12.16
CA ALA A 33 -21.76 -19.31 -12.83
C ALA A 33 -22.97 -19.54 -11.92
N ASN A 34 -22.73 -19.95 -10.69
CA ASN A 34 -23.76 -20.21 -9.70
C ASN A 34 -24.56 -18.94 -9.35
N ALA A 35 -23.90 -17.84 -9.10
CA ALA A 35 -24.53 -16.57 -8.71
C ALA A 35 -25.44 -16.00 -9.79
N VAL A 36 -25.04 -16.09 -11.07
CA VAL A 36 -25.83 -15.56 -12.19
C VAL A 36 -26.77 -16.60 -12.83
N GLY A 37 -26.76 -17.85 -12.32
CA GLY A 37 -27.64 -18.92 -12.80
C GLY A 37 -27.24 -19.50 -14.17
N LEU A 38 -25.95 -19.48 -14.51
CA LEU A 38 -25.41 -20.08 -15.72
C LEU A 38 -24.97 -21.51 -15.46
N LYS A 39 -25.41 -22.46 -16.34
CA LYS A 39 -25.12 -23.89 -16.19
C LYS A 39 -23.71 -24.30 -16.65
N SER A 40 -23.02 -23.44 -17.41
CA SER A 40 -21.70 -23.73 -17.98
C SER A 40 -20.68 -22.66 -17.67
N THR A 41 -19.51 -23.07 -17.15
CA THR A 41 -18.34 -22.20 -16.95
C THR A 41 -17.80 -21.65 -18.28
N SER A 42 -17.96 -22.38 -19.40
CA SER A 42 -17.56 -21.88 -20.72
C SER A 42 -18.39 -20.67 -21.16
N THR A 43 -19.66 -20.61 -20.77
CA THR A 43 -20.51 -19.43 -21.03
C THR A 43 -20.02 -18.23 -20.22
N VAL A 44 -19.62 -18.43 -18.95
CA VAL A 44 -19.03 -17.39 -18.11
C VAL A 44 -17.73 -16.88 -18.73
N HIS A 45 -16.82 -17.76 -19.16
CA HIS A 45 -15.60 -17.38 -19.87
C HIS A 45 -15.89 -16.48 -21.08
N GLY A 46 -16.91 -16.83 -21.88
CA GLY A 46 -17.32 -16.01 -23.02
C GLY A 46 -17.81 -14.61 -22.62
N HIS A 47 -18.50 -14.48 -21.48
CA HIS A 47 -18.92 -13.18 -20.96
C HIS A 47 -17.74 -12.38 -20.41
N LEU A 48 -16.84 -13.01 -19.67
CA LEU A 48 -15.63 -12.38 -19.14
C LEU A 48 -14.74 -11.82 -20.27
N THR A 49 -14.52 -12.59 -21.33
CA THR A 49 -13.76 -12.12 -22.51
C THR A 49 -14.40 -10.91 -23.19
N ARG A 50 -15.75 -10.81 -23.20
CA ARG A 50 -16.44 -9.65 -23.74
C ARG A 50 -16.32 -8.43 -22.82
N LEU A 51 -16.31 -8.63 -21.51
CA LEU A 51 -16.07 -7.56 -20.52
C LEU A 51 -14.64 -7.03 -20.64
N GLU A 52 -13.65 -7.91 -20.87
CA GLU A 52 -12.26 -7.51 -21.16
C GLU A 52 -12.14 -6.68 -22.43
N LYS A 53 -12.78 -7.14 -23.53
CA LYS A 53 -12.81 -6.39 -24.80
C LYS A 53 -13.46 -5.01 -24.68
N LYS A 54 -14.35 -4.83 -23.70
CA LYS A 54 -14.99 -3.54 -23.39
C LYS A 54 -14.14 -2.68 -22.44
N GLY A 55 -12.99 -3.15 -21.97
CA GLY A 55 -12.16 -2.46 -21.00
C GLY A 55 -12.77 -2.32 -19.61
N LEU A 56 -13.73 -3.18 -19.25
CA LEU A 56 -14.41 -3.17 -17.95
C LEU A 56 -13.80 -4.18 -16.96
N LEU A 57 -12.99 -5.12 -17.46
CA LEU A 57 -12.34 -6.17 -16.69
C LEU A 57 -10.95 -6.44 -17.28
N HIS A 58 -9.99 -6.72 -16.43
CA HIS A 58 -8.69 -7.30 -16.80
C HIS A 58 -8.49 -8.64 -16.09
N ARG A 59 -7.91 -9.63 -16.77
CA ARG A 59 -7.57 -10.93 -16.19
C ARG A 59 -6.12 -11.26 -16.50
N ASP A 60 -5.39 -11.70 -15.50
CA ASP A 60 -4.05 -12.26 -15.70
C ASP A 60 -4.19 -13.73 -16.13
N ALA A 61 -3.75 -14.05 -17.35
CA ALA A 61 -3.80 -15.40 -17.89
C ALA A 61 -2.98 -16.42 -17.09
N MET A 62 -1.98 -15.96 -16.34
CA MET A 62 -1.10 -16.79 -15.52
C MET A 62 -1.64 -17.05 -14.11
N LYS A 63 -2.66 -16.31 -13.69
CA LYS A 63 -3.23 -16.37 -12.32
C LYS A 63 -4.74 -16.58 -12.37
N PRO A 64 -5.26 -17.79 -12.10
CA PRO A 64 -6.69 -18.15 -12.29
C PRO A 64 -7.71 -17.30 -11.50
N ARG A 65 -7.26 -16.56 -10.48
CA ARG A 65 -8.11 -15.68 -9.66
C ARG A 65 -7.77 -14.20 -9.80
N ALA A 66 -6.84 -13.82 -10.67
CA ALA A 66 -6.51 -12.41 -10.87
C ALA A 66 -7.51 -11.78 -11.86
N MET A 67 -8.58 -11.21 -11.33
CA MET A 67 -9.54 -10.40 -12.07
C MET A 67 -9.56 -9.00 -11.48
N GLU A 68 -9.47 -7.99 -12.33
CA GLU A 68 -9.47 -6.58 -11.96
C GLU A 68 -10.58 -5.84 -12.70
N VAL A 69 -11.40 -5.07 -11.98
CA VAL A 69 -12.44 -4.22 -12.57
C VAL A 69 -11.79 -2.91 -12.98
N ILE A 70 -11.98 -2.51 -14.24
CA ILE A 70 -11.39 -1.31 -14.83
C ILE A 70 -12.49 -0.29 -15.13
N GLY A 71 -12.16 1.00 -15.00
CA GLY A 71 -12.99 2.10 -15.53
C GLY A 71 -14.23 2.46 -14.73
N ASP A 72 -14.39 1.94 -13.51
CA ASP A 72 -15.46 2.38 -12.62
C ASP A 72 -14.88 3.28 -11.50
N PRO A 73 -15.08 4.60 -11.58
CA PRO A 73 -14.57 5.54 -10.57
C PRO A 73 -15.23 5.34 -9.20
N ASN A 74 -16.37 4.64 -9.12
CA ASN A 74 -17.05 4.31 -7.86
C ASN A 74 -16.64 2.93 -7.31
N PHE A 75 -15.85 2.16 -8.05
CA PHE A 75 -15.36 0.87 -7.60
C PHE A 75 -14.06 1.05 -6.82
N VAL A 76 -14.20 1.32 -5.54
CA VAL A 76 -13.06 1.34 -4.61
C VAL A 76 -12.67 -0.09 -4.34
N ARG A 77 -11.51 -0.49 -4.83
CA ARG A 77 -10.90 -1.77 -4.47
C ARG A 77 -10.51 -1.69 -3.00
N ASN A 78 -11.21 -2.39 -2.13
CA ASN A 78 -10.82 -2.56 -0.72
C ASN A 78 -9.67 -3.59 -0.57
N ALA A 79 -8.79 -3.68 -1.58
CA ALA A 79 -7.59 -4.48 -1.45
C ALA A 79 -6.70 -3.82 -0.39
N THR A 80 -6.26 -4.61 0.56
CA THR A 80 -5.33 -4.19 1.61
C THR A 80 -4.08 -5.04 1.50
N THR A 81 -2.92 -4.40 1.65
CA THR A 81 -1.65 -5.09 1.80
C THR A 81 -1.28 -5.11 3.28
N ALA A 82 -0.89 -6.27 3.79
CA ALA A 82 -0.38 -6.41 5.14
C ALA A 82 1.04 -5.84 5.18
N ILE A 83 1.21 -4.69 5.83
CA ILE A 83 2.50 -3.99 5.92
C ILE A 83 3.16 -4.32 7.25
N PRO A 84 4.44 -4.77 7.26
CA PRO A 84 5.15 -5.09 8.48
C PRO A 84 5.39 -3.85 9.34
N VAL A 85 5.12 -3.94 10.63
CA VAL A 85 5.53 -2.97 11.65
C VAL A 85 6.90 -3.39 12.15
N VAL A 86 7.89 -2.53 11.95
CA VAL A 86 9.27 -2.76 12.38
C VAL A 86 9.45 -2.17 13.77
N GLY A 87 9.66 -3.02 14.77
CA GLY A 87 9.80 -2.61 16.16
C GLY A 87 11.22 -2.17 16.51
N ARG A 88 12.23 -2.80 15.91
CA ARG A 88 13.63 -2.48 16.14
C ARG A 88 14.36 -2.37 14.80
N VAL A 89 15.15 -1.33 14.66
CA VAL A 89 16.04 -1.14 13.51
C VAL A 89 17.47 -1.27 14.01
N THR A 90 18.21 -2.24 13.47
CA THR A 90 19.58 -2.53 13.85
C THR A 90 20.49 -2.26 12.67
N ALA A 91 21.60 -1.56 12.89
CA ALA A 91 22.59 -1.30 11.85
C ALA A 91 23.19 -2.62 11.32
N GLY A 92 23.42 -2.67 10.01
CA GLY A 92 24.03 -3.83 9.35
C GLY A 92 23.08 -4.98 9.01
N GLN A 93 21.80 -4.92 9.45
CA GLN A 93 20.78 -5.91 9.09
C GLN A 93 19.74 -5.29 8.15
N PRO A 94 19.12 -6.12 7.25
CA PRO A 94 17.98 -5.66 6.47
C PRO A 94 16.85 -5.22 7.39
N ILE A 95 16.27 -4.04 7.14
CA ILE A 95 15.18 -3.49 7.97
C ILE A 95 13.97 -4.42 8.07
N LEU A 96 13.71 -5.21 7.04
CA LEU A 96 12.61 -6.17 6.96
C LEU A 96 13.04 -7.61 7.28
N ALA A 97 14.12 -7.80 8.04
CA ALA A 97 14.44 -9.13 8.59
C ALA A 97 13.28 -9.57 9.52
N GLU A 98 12.92 -10.86 9.49
CA GLU A 98 11.80 -11.40 10.27
C GLU A 98 11.90 -11.09 11.77
N GLU A 99 13.10 -11.05 12.31
CA GLU A 99 13.40 -10.71 13.71
C GLU A 99 13.14 -9.25 14.09
N ASN A 100 12.96 -8.36 13.09
CA ASN A 100 12.67 -6.95 13.29
C ASN A 100 11.18 -6.63 13.18
N VAL A 101 10.34 -7.59 12.75
CA VAL A 101 8.90 -7.39 12.51
C VAL A 101 8.11 -7.82 13.74
N ASP A 102 7.39 -6.88 14.35
CA ASP A 102 6.55 -7.15 15.52
C ASP A 102 5.16 -7.66 15.12
N GLU A 103 4.55 -7.05 14.12
CA GLU A 103 3.19 -7.34 13.65
C GLU A 103 2.98 -6.89 12.20
N TYR A 104 1.79 -7.13 11.65
CA TYR A 104 1.37 -6.65 10.33
C TYR A 104 0.08 -5.85 10.42
N ILE A 105 0.05 -4.67 9.80
CA ILE A 105 -1.15 -3.83 9.72
C ILE A 105 -1.68 -3.83 8.28
N PRO A 106 -2.98 -4.16 8.04
CA PRO A 106 -3.58 -4.08 6.72
C PRO A 106 -3.83 -2.62 6.32
N ILE A 107 -3.15 -2.15 5.28
CA ILE A 107 -3.30 -0.80 4.73
C ILE A 107 -3.99 -0.90 3.36
N PRO A 108 -5.01 -0.07 3.06
CA PRO A 108 -5.61 -0.02 1.73
C PRO A 108 -4.57 0.28 0.64
N ASP A 109 -4.54 -0.52 -0.43
CA ASP A 109 -3.56 -0.38 -1.52
C ASP A 109 -3.58 1.03 -2.14
N ALA A 110 -4.76 1.65 -2.18
CA ALA A 110 -4.93 3.02 -2.67
C ALA A 110 -4.15 4.09 -1.87
N MET A 111 -3.72 3.76 -0.65
CA MET A 111 -2.97 4.66 0.23
C MET A 111 -1.46 4.40 0.21
N LEU A 112 -1.00 3.32 -0.43
CA LEU A 112 0.39 2.92 -0.42
C LEU A 112 1.19 3.47 -1.61
N GLY A 113 0.63 3.44 -2.81
CA GLY A 113 1.39 3.66 -4.04
C GLY A 113 2.32 2.49 -4.36
N ASP A 114 3.21 2.68 -5.34
CA ASP A 114 4.14 1.63 -5.76
C ASP A 114 5.32 1.45 -4.80
N GLY A 115 5.84 0.22 -4.74
CA GLY A 115 7.05 -0.11 -4.00
C GLY A 115 6.82 -0.95 -2.75
N GLU A 116 7.91 -1.25 -2.07
CA GLU A 116 7.91 -1.99 -0.80
C GLU A 116 7.73 -1.01 0.37
N HIS A 117 6.88 -1.37 1.34
CA HIS A 117 6.54 -0.50 2.47
C HIS A 117 6.79 -1.20 3.80
N PHE A 118 7.06 -0.40 4.82
CA PHE A 118 7.08 -0.82 6.22
C PHE A 118 6.49 0.28 7.10
N ILE A 119 6.17 -0.06 8.32
CA ILE A 119 5.63 0.86 9.33
C ILE A 119 6.62 0.97 10.49
N LEU A 120 6.77 2.17 11.02
CA LEU A 120 7.49 2.42 12.27
C LEU A 120 6.58 3.11 13.27
N LEU A 121 6.67 2.69 14.53
CA LEU A 121 6.11 3.41 15.66
C LEU A 121 7.04 4.57 16.02
N VAL A 122 6.50 5.78 15.95
CA VAL A 122 7.23 7.01 16.29
C VAL A 122 7.42 7.09 17.80
N LYS A 123 8.65 7.40 18.21
CA LYS A 123 9.00 7.69 19.61
C LYS A 123 9.60 9.08 19.69
N GLY A 124 9.02 9.90 20.58
CA GLY A 124 9.47 11.26 20.83
C GLY A 124 8.77 12.33 19.97
N GLU A 125 9.17 13.57 20.18
CA GLU A 125 8.47 14.78 19.73
C GLU A 125 9.21 15.57 18.64
N SER A 126 10.18 14.96 17.97
CA SER A 126 11.04 15.68 17.02
C SER A 126 10.33 16.17 15.76
N MET A 127 9.11 15.70 15.48
CA MET A 127 8.37 15.99 14.23
C MET A 127 6.97 16.57 14.49
N ILE A 128 6.74 17.17 15.66
CA ILE A 128 5.42 17.66 16.09
C ILE A 128 4.85 18.74 15.18
N GLN A 129 5.69 19.64 14.64
CA GLN A 129 5.24 20.68 13.70
C GLN A 129 4.91 20.13 12.31
N ALA A 130 5.37 18.93 11.97
CA ALA A 130 4.92 18.19 10.80
C ALA A 130 3.64 17.38 11.06
N GLY A 131 3.07 17.48 12.27
CA GLY A 131 1.87 16.75 12.68
C GLY A 131 2.13 15.30 13.07
N ILE A 132 3.41 14.87 13.17
CA ILE A 132 3.80 13.51 13.59
C ILE A 132 4.12 13.57 15.09
N MET A 133 3.36 12.82 15.88
CA MET A 133 3.44 12.81 17.34
C MET A 133 4.03 11.51 17.88
N ASP A 134 4.40 11.51 19.14
CA ASP A 134 4.75 10.28 19.85
C ASP A 134 3.59 9.29 19.81
N GLY A 135 3.88 8.02 19.53
CA GLY A 135 2.86 6.96 19.39
C GLY A 135 2.21 6.83 18.01
N ASP A 136 2.52 7.71 17.06
CA ASP A 136 2.04 7.56 15.68
C ASP A 136 2.72 6.39 14.96
N TYR A 137 2.00 5.80 14.00
CA TYR A 137 2.53 4.87 13.03
C TYR A 137 2.80 5.59 11.72
N VAL A 138 4.06 5.67 11.29
CA VAL A 138 4.41 6.22 9.98
C VAL A 138 4.59 5.09 8.97
N VAL A 139 3.88 5.20 7.84
CA VAL A 139 4.07 4.30 6.69
C VAL A 139 5.20 4.83 5.85
N VAL A 140 6.19 4.00 5.61
CA VAL A 140 7.44 4.35 4.95
C VAL A 140 7.58 3.54 3.68
N ARG A 141 7.75 4.22 2.53
CA ARG A 141 8.16 3.56 1.30
C ARG A 141 9.67 3.36 1.33
N LYS A 142 10.10 2.12 1.20
CA LYS A 142 11.52 1.72 1.22
C LYS A 142 12.24 2.28 -0.01
N GLN A 143 13.25 3.08 0.19
CA GLN A 143 14.11 3.66 -0.84
C GLN A 143 15.39 4.18 -0.22
N GLN A 144 16.46 4.25 -1.01
CA GLN A 144 17.79 4.72 -0.55
C GLN A 144 18.06 6.19 -0.87
N GLU A 145 17.19 6.83 -1.66
CA GLU A 145 17.34 8.21 -2.08
C GLU A 145 16.18 9.06 -1.57
N ALA A 146 16.45 10.34 -1.31
CA ALA A 146 15.46 11.31 -0.91
C ALA A 146 15.77 12.68 -1.51
N ASN A 147 14.72 13.48 -1.73
CA ASN A 147 14.85 14.86 -2.16
C ASN A 147 14.85 15.80 -0.95
N ASN A 148 15.43 17.00 -1.12
CA ASN A 148 15.38 18.03 -0.10
C ASN A 148 13.94 18.35 0.27
N GLY A 149 13.66 18.32 1.57
CA GLY A 149 12.33 18.55 2.12
C GLY A 149 11.51 17.29 2.35
N ASP A 150 11.93 16.12 1.87
CA ASP A 150 11.26 14.85 2.18
C ASP A 150 11.35 14.53 3.67
N ILE A 151 10.28 13.98 4.24
CA ILE A 151 10.32 13.35 5.57
C ILE A 151 10.79 11.92 5.38
N VAL A 152 11.89 11.57 6.01
CA VAL A 152 12.55 10.28 5.83
C VAL A 152 12.74 9.54 7.16
N VAL A 153 12.86 8.23 7.05
CA VAL A 153 13.51 7.42 8.08
C VAL A 153 14.96 7.26 7.67
N ALA A 154 15.84 7.75 8.51
CA ALA A 154 17.28 7.68 8.31
C ALA A 154 17.95 6.93 9.46
N MET A 155 19.00 6.19 9.14
CA MET A 155 19.90 5.58 10.13
C MET A 155 21.01 6.58 10.46
N ILE A 156 21.19 6.85 11.74
CA ILE A 156 22.32 7.58 12.29
C ILE A 156 23.00 6.65 13.30
N GLU A 157 24.25 6.32 13.05
CA GLU A 157 24.94 5.29 13.83
C GLU A 157 24.12 3.99 13.90
N ASP A 158 23.61 3.62 15.07
CA ASP A 158 22.83 2.41 15.30
C ASP A 158 21.33 2.70 15.55
N SER A 159 20.85 3.91 15.25
CA SER A 159 19.48 4.32 15.56
C SER A 159 18.75 4.87 14.34
N ALA A 160 17.51 4.39 14.13
CA ALA A 160 16.61 4.99 13.14
C ALA A 160 15.95 6.24 13.69
N THR A 161 15.86 7.28 12.88
CA THR A 161 15.19 8.54 13.23
C THR A 161 14.32 9.05 12.11
N VAL A 162 13.21 9.71 12.44
CA VAL A 162 12.33 10.39 11.48
C VAL A 162 12.69 11.88 11.49
N LYS A 163 13.09 12.42 10.34
CA LYS A 163 13.48 13.82 10.19
C LYS A 163 13.15 14.31 8.78
N ARG A 164 13.18 15.63 8.60
CA ARG A 164 13.18 16.22 7.26
C ARG A 164 14.60 16.25 6.71
N PHE A 165 14.77 15.69 5.52
CA PHE A 165 16.06 15.51 4.87
C PHE A 165 16.44 16.69 4.02
N TYR A 166 17.72 17.10 4.12
CA TYR A 166 18.36 18.06 3.22
C TYR A 166 19.78 17.60 2.89
N LYS A 167 20.10 17.57 1.60
CA LYS A 167 21.46 17.43 1.11
C LYS A 167 22.01 18.81 0.80
N GLU A 168 23.02 19.20 1.55
CA GLU A 168 23.74 20.48 1.40
C GLU A 168 25.07 20.27 0.65
N HIS A 169 25.86 21.34 0.46
CA HIS A 169 27.06 21.27 -0.39
C HIS A 169 28.11 20.26 0.09
N SER A 170 28.30 20.12 1.40
CA SER A 170 29.37 19.31 1.99
C SER A 170 28.87 18.30 3.04
N HIS A 171 27.60 18.32 3.38
CA HIS A 171 27.04 17.48 4.44
C HIS A 171 25.53 17.26 4.22
N PHE A 172 24.96 16.37 5.02
CA PHE A 172 23.53 16.18 5.14
C PHE A 172 23.02 16.83 6.41
N ARG A 173 21.81 17.40 6.33
CA ARG A 173 21.10 17.94 7.47
C ARG A 173 19.79 17.18 7.66
N LEU A 174 19.62 16.61 8.83
CA LEU A 174 18.38 15.99 9.29
C LEU A 174 17.69 16.96 10.25
N GLN A 175 16.68 17.65 9.72
CA GLN A 175 15.99 18.74 10.40
C GLN A 175 14.81 18.18 11.20
N PRO A 176 14.76 18.38 12.54
CA PRO A 176 13.55 18.16 13.30
C PRO A 176 12.50 19.22 12.96
N GLU A 177 11.26 18.85 12.97
CA GLU A 177 10.10 19.74 12.92
C GLU A 177 9.63 20.03 14.36
N ASN A 178 10.56 20.50 15.18
CA ASN A 178 10.37 20.93 16.56
C ASN A 178 11.36 22.05 16.86
N PRO A 179 10.88 23.28 17.22
CA PRO A 179 11.74 24.44 17.40
C PRO A 179 12.65 24.36 18.64
N THR A 180 12.43 23.37 19.52
CA THR A 180 13.25 23.16 20.72
C THR A 180 14.39 22.17 20.49
N MET A 181 14.50 21.60 19.27
CA MET A 181 15.50 20.61 18.92
C MET A 181 16.42 21.11 17.81
N ASP A 182 17.71 20.88 17.96
CA ASP A 182 18.70 21.25 16.96
C ASP A 182 18.75 20.26 15.79
N PRO A 183 19.08 20.73 14.58
CA PRO A 183 19.35 19.86 13.42
C PRO A 183 20.56 18.95 13.68
N ILE A 184 20.50 17.74 13.08
CA ILE A 184 21.64 16.83 13.05
C ILE A 184 22.38 17.06 11.73
N TYR A 185 23.65 17.38 11.81
CA TYR A 185 24.56 17.51 10.67
C TYR A 185 25.48 16.29 10.63
N THR A 186 25.63 15.68 9.44
CA THR A 186 26.46 14.49 9.27
C THR A 186 27.02 14.44 7.85
N ASP A 187 28.20 13.87 7.68
CA ASP A 187 28.83 13.64 6.37
C ASP A 187 28.28 12.37 5.69
N GLU A 188 27.72 11.45 6.49
CA GLU A 188 27.14 10.20 6.01
C GLU A 188 25.75 9.99 6.60
N VAL A 189 24.82 9.52 5.75
CA VAL A 189 23.45 9.16 6.16
C VAL A 189 22.94 7.99 5.33
N THR A 190 22.38 7.00 5.98
CA THR A 190 21.68 5.92 5.29
C THR A 190 20.18 6.17 5.32
N ILE A 191 19.58 6.43 4.15
CA ILE A 191 18.14 6.55 4.02
C ILE A 191 17.54 5.15 3.96
N LEU A 192 16.60 4.87 4.86
CA LEU A 192 15.84 3.61 4.91
C LEU A 192 14.56 3.71 4.10
N GLY A 193 13.98 4.92 4.01
CA GLY A 193 12.80 5.18 3.22
C GLY A 193 12.19 6.56 3.43
N LYS A 194 11.18 6.86 2.63
CA LYS A 194 10.40 8.10 2.68
C LYS A 194 9.06 7.86 3.36
N VAL A 195 8.69 8.70 4.31
CA VAL A 195 7.38 8.70 4.95
C VAL A 195 6.33 9.14 3.92
N VAL A 196 5.32 8.31 3.70
CA VAL A 196 4.27 8.52 2.69
C VAL A 196 2.89 8.70 3.30
N SER A 197 2.65 8.14 4.49
CA SER A 197 1.41 8.36 5.23
C SER A 197 1.60 8.14 6.73
N LEU A 198 0.57 8.49 7.50
CA LEU A 198 0.58 8.45 8.96
C LEU A 198 -0.74 7.85 9.44
N TYR A 199 -0.65 7.00 10.45
CA TYR A 199 -1.78 6.44 11.18
C TYR A 199 -1.69 6.84 12.64
N ARG A 200 -2.80 7.34 13.20
CA ARG A 200 -2.95 7.65 14.62
C ARG A 200 -4.18 6.97 15.17
N ILE A 201 -4.00 6.27 16.27
CA ILE A 201 -5.10 5.74 17.08
C ILE A 201 -5.32 6.74 18.22
N LEU A 202 -6.54 7.25 18.36
CA LEU A 202 -6.92 8.25 19.35
C LEU A 202 -7.55 7.58 20.58
#